data_fd6bc1f94aac9dbf435695c4649a10a3
#
_entry.id   fd6bc1f94aac9dbf435695c4649a10a3
#
_cell.length_a   1.000
_cell.length_b   1.000
_cell.length_c   1.000
_cell.angle_alpha   90.00
_cell.angle_beta   90.00
_cell.angle_gamma   90.00
#
_symmetry.space_group_name_H-M   'P 1'
#
loop_
_entity.id
_entity.type
_entity.pdbx_description
1 polymer ?
#
loop_
_entity_poly.entity_id
_entity_poly.type
_entity_poly.pdbx_seq_one_letter_code
_entity_poly.pdbx_strand_id
1 'polypeptide(L)'
;QHKINIPLISLIFGLLWAWHVALKAMVMGPPHFNYLVIALLSVLFIGTIAFSSNIIAFTLHSLPTYVTCLFLGGGEQWLRMSWCFVLPIAGIALQSLMQKRSDVFTQGLMDKLLKERNTLNDLSMLDPLTGLYNRRGLQNRLDTILSLDSSEHYVLLLDIDHFKAYNDHYGHMMGDQALIQVSAAIRNAVRSRDIVARFGGEEFMVLLTSSSAENALQAAERIRQRVYDLKIPHMFNESVATNVTISIGMTPLVDADIDSALKRADNALYEAKNMGRNIILAS
;
A
#
# COMPACT_ATOMS: atom_id res chain seq x y z
N GLN A 1 3.36 7.92 -21.61
CA GLN A 1 4.33 6.80 -21.67
C GLN A 1 4.09 6.07 -22.98
N HIS A 2 4.99 6.23 -23.95
CA HIS A 2 4.97 5.47 -25.20
C HIS A 2 5.25 4.00 -24.86
N LYS A 3 4.23 3.13 -24.93
CA LYS A 3 4.43 1.69 -24.84
C LYS A 3 5.31 1.26 -26.02
N ILE A 4 6.52 0.84 -25.71
CA ILE A 4 7.45 0.28 -26.71
C ILE A 4 6.76 -0.93 -27.36
N ASN A 5 6.55 -0.87 -28.68
CA ASN A 5 5.94 -1.98 -29.41
C ASN A 5 7.00 -3.06 -29.68
N ILE A 6 7.21 -3.94 -28.71
CA ILE A 6 8.22 -5.02 -28.76
C ILE A 6 8.07 -5.88 -30.02
N PRO A 7 6.86 -6.32 -30.45
CA PRO A 7 6.68 -7.06 -31.69
C PRO A 7 7.18 -6.33 -32.95
N LEU A 8 6.94 -5.04 -33.04
CA LEU A 8 7.40 -4.24 -34.20
C LEU A 8 8.93 -4.15 -34.23
N ILE A 9 9.55 -3.91 -33.10
CA ILE A 9 11.00 -3.85 -32.97
C ILE A 9 11.63 -5.21 -33.33
N SER A 10 11.07 -6.31 -32.84
CA SER A 10 11.56 -7.65 -33.12
C SER A 10 11.49 -8.01 -34.62
N LEU A 11 10.40 -7.58 -35.28
CA LEU A 11 10.26 -7.75 -36.74
C LEU A 11 11.33 -6.98 -37.51
N ILE A 12 11.61 -5.74 -37.13
CA ILE A 12 12.66 -4.91 -37.78
C ILE A 12 14.02 -5.61 -37.67
N PHE A 13 14.38 -6.09 -36.47
CA PHE A 13 15.62 -6.83 -36.29
C PHE A 13 15.67 -8.13 -37.09
N GLY A 14 14.56 -8.85 -37.16
CA GLY A 14 14.47 -10.07 -38.01
C GLY A 14 14.67 -9.77 -39.48
N LEU A 15 14.10 -8.72 -40.02
CA LEU A 15 14.28 -8.27 -41.40
C LEU A 15 15.72 -7.81 -41.69
N LEU A 16 16.36 -7.13 -40.75
CA LEU A 16 17.76 -6.72 -40.87
C LEU A 16 18.70 -7.93 -40.93
N TRP A 17 18.46 -8.97 -40.11
CA TRP A 17 19.21 -10.22 -40.19
C TRP A 17 18.98 -10.97 -41.48
N ALA A 18 17.74 -11.06 -41.94
CA ALA A 18 17.40 -11.68 -43.23
C ALA A 18 18.09 -10.97 -44.39
N TRP A 19 18.05 -9.63 -44.40
CA TRP A 19 18.74 -8.79 -45.37
C TRP A 19 20.27 -9.04 -45.36
N HIS A 20 20.90 -9.09 -44.17
CA HIS A 20 22.33 -9.37 -44.04
C HIS A 20 22.72 -10.70 -44.64
N VAL A 21 21.95 -11.77 -44.38
CA VAL A 21 22.21 -13.11 -44.94
C VAL A 21 22.06 -13.12 -46.48
N ALA A 22 21.00 -12.50 -46.99
CA ALA A 22 20.74 -12.40 -48.42
C ALA A 22 21.82 -11.60 -49.16
N LEU A 23 22.24 -10.46 -48.60
CA LEU A 23 23.27 -9.60 -49.18
C LEU A 23 24.62 -10.31 -49.24
N LYS A 24 24.97 -11.08 -48.23
CA LYS A 24 26.19 -11.87 -48.20
C LYS A 24 26.18 -13.00 -49.22
N ALA A 25 25.03 -13.62 -49.45
CA ALA A 25 24.86 -14.62 -50.52
C ALA A 25 25.02 -14.02 -51.93
N MET A 26 24.55 -12.78 -52.14
CA MET A 26 24.69 -12.07 -53.42
C MET A 26 26.15 -11.70 -53.73
N VAL A 27 26.92 -11.30 -52.71
CA VAL A 27 28.29 -10.80 -52.86
C VAL A 27 29.32 -11.93 -52.92
N MET A 28 29.15 -12.97 -52.11
CA MET A 28 30.13 -14.04 -51.94
C MET A 28 29.80 -15.35 -52.72
N GLY A 29 28.71 -15.36 -53.49
CA GLY A 29 28.19 -16.54 -54.15
C GLY A 29 27.32 -17.43 -53.26
N PRO A 30 26.81 -18.57 -53.76
CA PRO A 30 25.89 -19.42 -53.01
C PRO A 30 26.52 -19.85 -51.67
N PRO A 31 25.86 -19.54 -50.55
CA PRO A 31 26.44 -19.81 -49.24
C PRO A 31 26.49 -21.31 -48.95
N HIS A 32 27.57 -21.74 -48.32
CA HIS A 32 27.67 -23.13 -47.84
C HIS A 32 26.59 -23.37 -46.77
N PHE A 33 26.05 -24.59 -46.73
CA PHE A 33 25.02 -24.99 -45.74
C PHE A 33 25.41 -24.66 -44.29
N ASN A 34 26.66 -24.92 -43.93
CA ASN A 34 27.17 -24.64 -42.58
C ASN A 34 27.05 -23.15 -42.21
N TYR A 35 27.24 -22.22 -43.14
CA TYR A 35 27.08 -20.81 -42.91
C TYR A 35 25.62 -20.46 -42.64
N LEU A 36 24.68 -21.01 -43.40
CA LEU A 36 23.25 -20.79 -43.22
C LEU A 36 22.76 -21.30 -41.85
N VAL A 37 23.25 -22.48 -41.43
CA VAL A 37 22.93 -23.05 -40.12
C VAL A 37 23.49 -22.17 -39.00
N ILE A 38 24.73 -21.71 -39.09
CA ILE A 38 25.37 -20.86 -38.09
C ILE A 38 24.61 -19.51 -37.98
N ALA A 39 24.25 -18.89 -39.12
CA ALA A 39 23.50 -17.66 -39.14
C ALA A 39 22.11 -17.83 -38.47
N LEU A 40 21.40 -18.90 -38.80
CA LEU A 40 20.11 -19.21 -38.22
C LEU A 40 20.22 -19.46 -36.72
N LEU A 41 21.15 -20.27 -36.26
CA LEU A 41 21.39 -20.56 -34.85
C LEU A 41 21.76 -19.29 -34.06
N SER A 42 22.55 -18.37 -34.65
CA SER A 42 22.91 -17.10 -34.05
C SER A 42 21.68 -16.23 -33.83
N VAL A 43 20.80 -16.11 -34.83
CA VAL A 43 19.55 -15.33 -34.74
C VAL A 43 18.58 -15.94 -33.73
N LEU A 44 18.44 -17.26 -33.72
CA LEU A 44 17.62 -17.98 -32.74
C LEU A 44 18.13 -17.79 -31.32
N PHE A 45 19.45 -17.85 -31.11
CA PHE A 45 20.09 -17.66 -29.82
C PHE A 45 19.86 -16.24 -29.30
N ILE A 46 20.10 -15.21 -30.12
CA ILE A 46 19.85 -13.82 -29.78
C ILE A 46 18.36 -13.59 -29.48
N GLY A 47 17.47 -14.13 -30.33
CA GLY A 47 16.03 -14.04 -30.16
C GLY A 47 15.57 -14.70 -28.85
N THR A 48 16.16 -15.83 -28.48
CA THR A 48 15.84 -16.53 -27.22
C THR A 48 16.21 -15.69 -26.02
N ILE A 49 17.34 -15.02 -26.03
CA ILE A 49 17.75 -14.13 -24.92
C ILE A 49 16.87 -12.86 -24.88
N ALA A 50 16.67 -12.22 -26.03
CA ALA A 50 16.00 -10.91 -26.08
C ALA A 50 14.47 -11.00 -25.92
N PHE A 51 13.84 -12.08 -26.39
CA PHE A 51 12.38 -12.21 -26.51
C PHE A 51 11.82 -13.47 -25.83
N SER A 52 12.51 -14.03 -24.86
CA SER A 52 12.13 -15.29 -24.18
C SER A 52 10.74 -15.24 -23.52
N SER A 53 10.29 -14.06 -23.10
CA SER A 53 8.97 -13.85 -22.47
C SER A 53 7.82 -13.65 -23.47
N ASN A 54 8.12 -13.47 -24.76
CA ASN A 54 7.12 -13.12 -25.77
C ASN A 54 7.33 -13.94 -27.05
N ILE A 55 6.58 -15.04 -27.17
CA ILE A 55 6.68 -15.96 -28.33
C ILE A 55 6.38 -15.26 -29.66
N ILE A 56 5.50 -14.27 -29.68
CA ILE A 56 5.15 -13.50 -30.89
C ILE A 56 6.38 -12.70 -31.34
N ALA A 57 7.02 -12.00 -30.41
CA ALA A 57 8.21 -11.21 -30.70
C ALA A 57 9.37 -12.10 -31.16
N PHE A 58 9.58 -13.27 -30.52
CA PHE A 58 10.57 -14.25 -30.94
C PHE A 58 10.32 -14.77 -32.36
N THR A 59 9.06 -15.11 -32.66
CA THR A 59 8.68 -15.60 -33.99
C THR A 59 8.91 -14.54 -35.07
N LEU A 60 8.47 -13.29 -34.82
CA LEU A 60 8.67 -12.18 -35.75
C LEU A 60 10.15 -11.84 -35.97
N HIS A 61 11.00 -12.05 -34.96
CA HIS A 61 12.44 -11.87 -35.05
C HIS A 61 13.10 -12.97 -35.88
N SER A 62 12.71 -14.22 -35.70
CA SER A 62 13.41 -15.40 -36.25
C SER A 62 12.88 -15.81 -37.61
N LEU A 63 11.59 -15.64 -37.89
CA LEU A 63 10.94 -16.12 -39.12
C LEU A 63 11.52 -15.53 -40.41
N PRO A 64 11.81 -14.22 -40.55
CA PRO A 64 12.38 -13.67 -41.77
C PRO A 64 13.71 -14.32 -42.14
N THR A 65 14.60 -14.49 -41.16
CA THR A 65 15.91 -15.15 -41.39
C THR A 65 15.76 -16.62 -41.72
N TYR A 66 14.82 -17.32 -41.05
CA TYR A 66 14.55 -18.74 -41.37
C TYR A 66 14.08 -18.91 -42.81
N VAL A 67 13.11 -18.10 -43.26
CA VAL A 67 12.62 -18.14 -44.63
C VAL A 67 13.74 -17.85 -45.64
N THR A 68 14.59 -16.86 -45.37
CA THR A 68 15.75 -16.52 -46.21
C THR A 68 16.73 -17.68 -46.29
N CYS A 69 17.05 -18.33 -45.19
CA CYS A 69 17.94 -19.49 -45.16
C CYS A 69 17.35 -20.68 -45.91
N LEU A 70 16.04 -20.91 -45.87
CA LEU A 70 15.37 -21.96 -46.64
C LEU A 70 15.49 -21.72 -48.14
N PHE A 71 15.28 -20.50 -48.60
CA PHE A 71 15.39 -20.10 -49.99
C PHE A 71 16.82 -20.30 -50.51
N LEU A 72 17.83 -19.93 -49.75
CA LEU A 72 19.23 -20.02 -50.12
C LEU A 72 19.81 -21.43 -50.02
N GLY A 73 19.26 -22.25 -49.12
CA GLY A 73 19.76 -23.61 -48.84
C GLY A 73 19.30 -24.68 -49.85
N GLY A 74 18.33 -24.40 -50.70
CA GLY A 74 17.75 -25.37 -51.64
C GLY A 74 16.85 -26.42 -50.98
N GLY A 75 16.08 -27.14 -51.81
CA GLY A 75 14.98 -28.02 -51.35
C GLY A 75 15.40 -29.25 -50.55
N GLU A 76 16.59 -29.77 -50.70
CA GLU A 76 17.02 -31.01 -50.00
C GLU A 76 17.40 -30.80 -48.53
N GLN A 77 17.63 -29.54 -48.10
CA GLN A 77 18.12 -29.22 -46.75
C GLN A 77 17.05 -28.62 -45.83
N TRP A 78 15.84 -28.38 -46.32
CA TRP A 78 14.75 -27.77 -45.57
C TRP A 78 14.41 -28.52 -44.28
N LEU A 79 14.46 -29.84 -44.29
CA LEU A 79 14.14 -30.66 -43.13
C LEU A 79 15.14 -30.44 -41.99
N ARG A 80 16.43 -30.36 -42.31
CA ARG A 80 17.50 -30.12 -41.31
C ARG A 80 17.41 -28.71 -40.70
N MET A 81 17.10 -27.70 -41.52
CA MET A 81 16.91 -26.32 -41.05
C MET A 81 15.66 -26.16 -40.20
N SER A 82 14.60 -26.91 -40.53
CA SER A 82 13.35 -26.88 -39.75
C SER A 82 13.53 -27.34 -38.30
N TRP A 83 14.38 -28.37 -38.09
CA TRP A 83 14.70 -28.82 -36.73
C TRP A 83 15.41 -27.75 -35.88
N CYS A 84 16.29 -26.94 -36.51
CA CYS A 84 16.92 -25.82 -35.81
C CYS A 84 15.92 -24.77 -35.30
N PHE A 85 14.75 -24.68 -35.92
CA PHE A 85 13.71 -23.71 -35.53
C PHE A 85 12.71 -24.29 -34.52
N VAL A 86 12.35 -25.56 -34.66
CA VAL A 86 11.35 -26.23 -33.81
C VAL A 86 11.83 -26.34 -32.36
N LEU A 87 13.07 -26.72 -32.10
CA LEU A 87 13.58 -26.90 -30.74
C LEU A 87 13.55 -25.59 -29.89
N PRO A 88 14.04 -24.43 -30.38
CA PRO A 88 13.93 -23.19 -29.68
C PRO A 88 12.47 -22.74 -29.41
N ILE A 89 11.58 -22.92 -30.40
CA ILE A 89 10.17 -22.59 -30.20
C ILE A 89 9.55 -23.45 -29.10
N ALA A 90 9.80 -24.76 -29.10
CA ALA A 90 9.34 -25.67 -28.07
C ALA A 90 9.88 -25.28 -26.69
N GLY A 91 11.17 -24.91 -26.62
CA GLY A 91 11.80 -24.41 -25.38
C GLY A 91 11.14 -23.14 -24.85
N ILE A 92 10.89 -22.15 -25.72
CA ILE A 92 10.23 -20.89 -25.33
C ILE A 92 8.78 -21.12 -24.94
N ALA A 93 8.07 -21.99 -25.65
CA ALA A 93 6.69 -22.35 -25.28
C ALA A 93 6.64 -22.99 -23.90
N LEU A 94 7.54 -23.92 -23.61
CA LEU A 94 7.65 -24.56 -22.29
C LEU A 94 8.00 -23.54 -21.20
N GLN A 95 8.99 -22.67 -21.45
CA GLN A 95 9.36 -21.60 -20.52
C GLN A 95 8.18 -20.64 -20.25
N SER A 96 7.44 -20.24 -21.28
CA SER A 96 6.26 -19.37 -21.13
C SER A 96 5.17 -20.02 -20.29
N LEU A 97 4.94 -21.33 -20.46
CA LEU A 97 4.00 -22.09 -19.63
C LEU A 97 4.46 -22.17 -18.16
N MET A 98 5.74 -22.42 -17.94
CA MET A 98 6.31 -22.47 -16.59
C MET A 98 6.23 -21.10 -15.91
N GLN A 99 6.51 -20.02 -16.63
CA GLN A 99 6.42 -18.66 -16.11
C GLN A 99 4.99 -18.29 -15.73
N LYS A 100 4.01 -18.59 -16.58
CA LYS A 100 2.58 -18.38 -16.24
C LYS A 100 2.17 -19.14 -14.99
N ARG A 101 2.62 -20.39 -14.82
CA ARG A 101 2.34 -21.16 -13.60
C ARG A 101 2.97 -20.54 -12.36
N SER A 102 4.22 -20.07 -12.49
CA SER A 102 4.93 -19.38 -11.40
C SER A 102 4.22 -18.08 -11.00
N ASP A 103 3.78 -17.28 -11.98
CA ASP A 103 3.08 -16.01 -11.73
C ASP A 103 1.76 -16.25 -11.01
N VAL A 104 0.95 -17.22 -11.44
CA VAL A 104 -0.30 -17.61 -10.77
C VAL A 104 -0.04 -18.08 -9.34
N PHE A 105 0.99 -18.92 -9.14
CA PHE A 105 1.36 -19.39 -7.80
C PHE A 105 1.80 -18.24 -6.89
N THR A 106 2.65 -17.35 -7.40
CA THR A 106 3.15 -16.18 -6.65
C THR A 106 2.03 -15.22 -6.27
N GLN A 107 1.09 -14.94 -7.20
CA GLN A 107 -0.10 -14.14 -6.92
C GLN A 107 -0.97 -14.79 -5.84
N GLY A 108 -1.25 -16.09 -5.96
CA GLY A 108 -2.04 -16.81 -4.95
C GLY A 108 -1.39 -16.81 -3.56
N LEU A 109 -0.06 -16.92 -3.49
CA LEU A 109 0.68 -16.83 -2.23
C LEU A 109 0.61 -15.42 -1.64
N MET A 110 0.78 -14.40 -2.49
CA MET A 110 0.67 -13.00 -2.07
C MET A 110 -0.72 -12.68 -1.51
N ASP A 111 -1.79 -13.11 -2.19
CA ASP A 111 -3.16 -12.94 -1.72
C ASP A 111 -3.41 -13.64 -0.37
N LYS A 112 -2.85 -14.83 -0.20
CA LYS A 112 -2.93 -15.56 1.07
C LYS A 112 -2.21 -14.82 2.18
N LEU A 113 -0.99 -14.34 1.95
CA LEU A 113 -0.22 -13.55 2.93
C LEU A 113 -0.93 -12.25 3.30
N LEU A 114 -1.53 -11.56 2.33
CA LEU A 114 -2.32 -10.35 2.61
C LEU A 114 -3.55 -10.66 3.46
N LYS A 115 -4.26 -11.75 3.19
CA LYS A 115 -5.39 -12.20 4.03
C LYS A 115 -4.96 -12.54 5.44
N GLU A 116 -3.90 -13.31 5.61
CA GLU A 116 -3.37 -13.67 6.93
C GLU A 116 -2.92 -12.43 7.70
N ARG A 117 -2.21 -11.50 7.04
CA ARG A 117 -1.82 -10.22 7.64
C ARG A 117 -3.03 -9.41 8.09
N ASN A 118 -4.07 -9.31 7.25
CA ASN A 118 -5.29 -8.59 7.61
C ASN A 118 -6.01 -9.24 8.78
N THR A 119 -6.09 -10.59 8.80
CA THR A 119 -6.67 -11.33 9.92
C THR A 119 -5.89 -11.09 11.22
N LEU A 120 -4.56 -11.08 11.18
CA LEU A 120 -3.73 -10.77 12.34
C LEU A 120 -3.92 -9.32 12.81
N ASN A 121 -4.00 -8.36 11.89
CA ASN A 121 -4.31 -6.96 12.21
C ASN A 121 -5.72 -6.82 12.81
N ASP A 122 -6.69 -7.58 12.28
CA ASP A 122 -8.05 -7.62 12.81
C ASP A 122 -8.13 -8.24 14.21
N LEU A 123 -7.23 -9.14 14.57
CA LEU A 123 -7.10 -9.69 15.92
C LEU A 123 -6.32 -8.77 16.87
N SER A 124 -5.56 -7.82 16.34
CA SER A 124 -4.84 -6.84 17.15
C SER A 124 -5.82 -5.93 17.90
N MET A 125 -5.56 -5.70 19.17
CA MET A 125 -6.31 -4.76 20.01
C MET A 125 -5.68 -3.35 20.03
N LEU A 126 -4.53 -3.20 19.38
CA LEU A 126 -3.78 -1.96 19.36
C LEU A 126 -3.77 -1.35 17.96
N ASP A 127 -3.74 -0.02 17.92
CA ASP A 127 -3.48 0.75 16.70
C ASP A 127 -1.98 0.66 16.33
N PRO A 128 -1.64 0.24 15.12
CA PRO A 128 -0.24 -0.03 14.75
C PRO A 128 0.62 1.24 14.66
N LEU A 129 0.01 2.41 14.48
CA LEU A 129 0.74 3.68 14.38
C LEU A 129 1.06 4.25 15.75
N THR A 130 0.09 4.25 16.67
CA THR A 130 0.19 4.96 17.94
C THR A 130 0.44 4.05 19.14
N GLY A 131 0.22 2.74 19.00
CA GLY A 131 0.29 1.78 20.10
C GLY A 131 -0.82 1.89 21.13
N LEU A 132 -1.79 2.80 20.95
CA LEU A 132 -2.99 2.89 21.77
C LEU A 132 -3.95 1.75 21.42
N TYR A 133 -4.98 1.54 22.25
CA TYR A 133 -6.06 0.65 21.85
C TYR A 133 -6.71 1.14 20.55
N ASN A 134 -7.03 0.21 19.66
CA ASN A 134 -7.93 0.47 18.55
C ASN A 134 -9.39 0.33 19.02
N ARG A 135 -10.35 0.57 18.15
CA ARG A 135 -11.79 0.49 18.48
C ARG A 135 -12.18 -0.86 19.08
N ARG A 136 -11.63 -1.97 18.61
CA ARG A 136 -11.90 -3.32 19.14
C ARG A 136 -11.27 -3.51 20.52
N GLY A 137 -10.00 -3.11 20.70
CA GLY A 137 -9.32 -3.17 21.98
C GLY A 137 -10.02 -2.33 23.03
N LEU A 138 -10.53 -1.16 22.65
CA LEU A 138 -11.37 -0.32 23.49
C LEU A 138 -12.62 -1.07 23.96
N GLN A 139 -13.39 -1.68 23.01
CA GLN A 139 -14.63 -2.39 23.36
C GLN A 139 -14.37 -3.52 24.35
N ASN A 140 -13.36 -4.33 24.12
CA ASN A 140 -13.01 -5.44 25.02
C ASN A 140 -12.62 -4.94 26.43
N ARG A 141 -11.94 -3.78 26.50
CA ARG A 141 -11.56 -3.21 27.83
C ARG A 141 -12.76 -2.57 28.53
N LEU A 142 -13.66 -1.95 27.78
CA LEU A 142 -14.90 -1.39 28.30
C LEU A 142 -15.75 -2.49 28.96
N ASP A 143 -16.00 -3.59 28.25
CA ASP A 143 -16.79 -4.71 28.73
C ASP A 143 -16.21 -5.28 30.05
N THR A 144 -14.88 -5.33 30.16
CA THR A 144 -14.20 -5.79 31.35
C THR A 144 -14.37 -4.82 32.52
N ILE A 145 -14.19 -3.51 32.32
CA ILE A 145 -14.25 -2.50 33.39
C ILE A 145 -15.68 -2.33 33.87
N LEU A 146 -16.64 -2.21 32.95
CA LEU A 146 -18.04 -1.96 33.28
C LEU A 146 -18.69 -3.15 34.00
N SER A 147 -18.17 -4.37 33.79
CA SER A 147 -18.62 -5.55 34.53
C SER A 147 -18.10 -5.62 35.98
N LEU A 148 -17.02 -4.90 36.31
CA LEU A 148 -16.32 -5.00 37.58
C LEU A 148 -16.52 -3.77 38.50
N ASP A 149 -16.85 -2.61 37.95
CA ASP A 149 -16.85 -1.34 38.67
C ASP A 149 -18.12 -0.53 38.38
N SER A 150 -18.93 -0.27 39.42
CA SER A 150 -20.14 0.52 39.35
C SER A 150 -19.91 2.00 39.70
N SER A 151 -18.68 2.46 39.75
CA SER A 151 -18.35 3.86 40.06
C SER A 151 -18.64 4.78 38.83
N GLU A 152 -18.64 6.08 39.08
CA GLU A 152 -18.81 7.06 37.99
C GLU A 152 -17.61 7.04 37.04
N HIS A 153 -17.90 6.98 35.75
CA HIS A 153 -16.91 7.04 34.65
C HIS A 153 -17.26 8.23 33.75
N TYR A 154 -16.23 8.73 33.04
CA TYR A 154 -16.40 9.79 32.04
C TYR A 154 -15.80 9.38 30.72
N VAL A 155 -16.52 9.69 29.64
CA VAL A 155 -16.10 9.47 28.25
C VAL A 155 -15.66 10.82 27.67
N LEU A 156 -14.48 10.85 27.11
CA LEU A 156 -13.95 11.97 26.35
C LEU A 156 -13.77 11.53 24.89
N LEU A 157 -14.34 12.31 23.96
CA LEU A 157 -13.97 12.25 22.54
C LEU A 157 -13.09 13.45 22.21
N LEU A 158 -12.00 13.17 21.53
CA LEU A 158 -10.99 14.15 21.18
C LEU A 158 -10.71 14.09 19.68
N ASP A 159 -10.48 15.24 19.10
CA ASP A 159 -10.16 15.36 17.68
C ASP A 159 -9.11 16.45 17.47
N ILE A 160 -8.14 16.20 16.59
CA ILE A 160 -7.08 17.16 16.27
C ILE A 160 -7.66 18.24 15.36
N ASP A 161 -7.57 19.48 15.80
CA ASP A 161 -8.11 20.64 15.08
C ASP A 161 -7.41 20.82 13.72
N HIS A 162 -8.22 20.95 12.65
CA HIS A 162 -7.75 21.17 11.28
C HIS A 162 -6.72 20.14 10.78
N PHE A 163 -6.79 18.89 11.25
CA PHE A 163 -5.79 17.87 10.90
C PHE A 163 -5.73 17.57 9.40
N LYS A 164 -6.86 17.65 8.70
CA LYS A 164 -6.87 17.54 7.23
C LYS A 164 -6.01 18.61 6.57
N ALA A 165 -6.16 19.88 6.99
CA ALA A 165 -5.34 20.97 6.48
C ALA A 165 -3.85 20.79 6.80
N TYR A 166 -3.55 20.21 7.97
CA TYR A 166 -2.20 19.81 8.34
C TYR A 166 -1.62 18.80 7.33
N ASN A 167 -2.35 17.71 7.06
CA ASN A 167 -1.92 16.68 6.12
C ASN A 167 -1.77 17.21 4.68
N ASP A 168 -2.72 18.03 4.24
CA ASP A 168 -2.70 18.61 2.89
C ASP A 168 -1.48 19.52 2.68
N HIS A 169 -0.99 20.16 3.73
CA HIS A 169 0.16 21.05 3.66
C HIS A 169 1.51 20.38 3.97
N TYR A 170 1.59 19.63 5.07
CA TYR A 170 2.85 19.02 5.54
C TYR A 170 3.06 17.58 5.07
N GLY A 171 2.04 16.97 4.46
CA GLY A 171 2.05 15.59 3.99
C GLY A 171 1.73 14.56 5.07
N HIS A 172 1.29 13.39 4.63
CA HIS A 172 0.83 12.31 5.52
C HIS A 172 1.90 11.79 6.48
N MET A 173 3.18 11.78 6.06
CA MET A 173 4.27 11.36 6.96
C MET A 173 4.41 12.28 8.19
N MET A 174 4.26 13.60 8.00
CA MET A 174 4.27 14.55 9.11
C MET A 174 3.00 14.42 9.95
N GLY A 175 1.85 14.13 9.31
CA GLY A 175 0.60 13.80 10.01
C GLY A 175 0.73 12.59 10.91
N ASP A 176 1.35 11.52 10.44
CA ASP A 176 1.62 10.32 11.23
C ASP A 176 2.52 10.63 12.44
N GLN A 177 3.56 11.45 12.26
CA GLN A 177 4.41 11.90 13.37
C GLN A 177 3.65 12.76 14.39
N ALA A 178 2.76 13.64 13.93
CA ALA A 178 1.90 14.42 14.81
C ALA A 178 0.95 13.51 15.60
N LEU A 179 0.32 12.52 14.96
CA LEU A 179 -0.54 11.53 15.61
C LEU A 179 0.21 10.75 16.71
N ILE A 180 1.44 10.30 16.44
CA ILE A 180 2.27 9.60 17.43
C ILE A 180 2.55 10.50 18.64
N GLN A 181 2.94 11.76 18.43
CA GLN A 181 3.25 12.69 19.51
C GLN A 181 2.00 13.07 20.32
N VAL A 182 0.88 13.34 19.65
CA VAL A 182 -0.40 13.64 20.29
C VAL A 182 -0.88 12.45 21.11
N SER A 183 -0.82 11.24 20.58
CA SER A 183 -1.22 10.03 21.29
C SER A 183 -0.39 9.79 22.54
N ALA A 184 0.90 10.02 22.49
CA ALA A 184 1.79 9.92 23.65
C ALA A 184 1.45 11.01 24.70
N ALA A 185 1.16 12.24 24.27
CA ALA A 185 0.74 13.31 25.17
C ALA A 185 -0.59 13.00 25.88
N ILE A 186 -1.57 12.46 25.16
CA ILE A 186 -2.86 12.01 25.73
C ILE A 186 -2.61 10.90 26.75
N ARG A 187 -1.88 9.85 26.38
CA ARG A 187 -1.60 8.70 27.27
C ARG A 187 -0.89 9.13 28.55
N ASN A 188 0.08 10.03 28.45
CA ASN A 188 0.84 10.53 29.59
C ASN A 188 0.05 11.54 30.47
N ALA A 189 -1.07 12.06 29.97
CA ALA A 189 -1.91 12.99 30.70
C ALA A 189 -2.91 12.30 31.65
N VAL A 190 -3.15 11.01 31.48
CA VAL A 190 -4.15 10.23 32.24
C VAL A 190 -3.50 9.12 33.05
N ARG A 191 -4.27 8.50 33.95
CA ARG A 191 -3.76 7.45 34.84
C ARG A 191 -3.58 6.15 34.08
N SER A 192 -2.78 5.22 34.62
CA SER A 192 -2.54 3.90 34.04
C SER A 192 -3.82 3.07 33.88
N ARG A 193 -4.78 3.23 34.79
CA ARG A 193 -6.08 2.56 34.78
C ARG A 193 -7.06 3.12 33.74
N ASP A 194 -6.87 4.37 33.31
CA ASP A 194 -7.72 4.99 32.29
C ASP A 194 -7.41 4.39 30.92
N ILE A 195 -8.44 4.26 30.08
CA ILE A 195 -8.30 3.70 28.74
C ILE A 195 -8.12 4.85 27.77
N VAL A 196 -7.12 4.70 26.88
CA VAL A 196 -6.90 5.61 25.75
C VAL A 196 -6.91 4.80 24.47
N ALA A 197 -7.74 5.19 23.53
CA ALA A 197 -7.88 4.54 22.24
C ALA A 197 -7.81 5.54 21.10
N ARG A 198 -7.27 5.11 19.97
CA ARG A 198 -7.47 5.81 18.70
C ARG A 198 -8.74 5.27 18.06
N PHE A 199 -9.77 6.12 17.97
CA PHE A 199 -11.10 5.73 17.56
C PHE A 199 -11.32 5.83 16.05
N GLY A 200 -10.66 6.80 15.42
CA GLY A 200 -10.65 7.06 13.98
C GLY A 200 -9.32 7.57 13.47
N GLY A 201 -9.30 8.19 12.31
CA GLY A 201 -8.09 8.74 11.69
C GLY A 201 -7.34 9.72 12.59
N GLU A 202 -8.02 10.76 13.05
CA GLU A 202 -7.53 11.85 13.90
C GLU A 202 -8.29 11.95 15.22
N GLU A 203 -9.18 10.97 15.48
CA GLU A 203 -10.05 10.92 16.63
C GLU A 203 -9.52 9.97 17.70
N PHE A 204 -9.60 10.41 18.95
CA PHE A 204 -9.20 9.62 20.11
C PHE A 204 -10.37 9.54 21.09
N MET A 205 -10.41 8.46 21.84
CA MET A 205 -11.34 8.28 22.95
C MET A 205 -10.58 8.01 24.24
N VAL A 206 -11.02 8.62 25.32
CA VAL A 206 -10.51 8.37 26.67
C VAL A 206 -11.67 7.98 27.56
N LEU A 207 -11.55 6.86 28.29
CA LEU A 207 -12.42 6.53 29.41
C LEU A 207 -11.66 6.83 30.71
N LEU A 208 -12.15 7.79 31.45
CA LEU A 208 -11.68 8.10 32.80
C LEU A 208 -12.47 7.25 33.79
N THR A 209 -11.76 6.32 34.44
CA THR A 209 -12.39 5.37 35.37
C THR A 209 -12.45 5.91 36.77
N SER A 210 -13.55 5.63 37.47
CA SER A 210 -13.79 6.04 38.87
C SER A 210 -13.42 7.52 39.10
N SER A 211 -14.08 8.40 38.39
CA SER A 211 -13.76 9.85 38.32
C SER A 211 -14.99 10.70 38.56
N SER A 212 -14.86 11.73 39.39
CA SER A 212 -15.88 12.78 39.51
C SER A 212 -15.84 13.75 38.33
N ALA A 213 -16.90 14.55 38.15
CA ALA A 213 -16.97 15.56 37.09
C ALA A 213 -15.78 16.53 37.13
N GLU A 214 -15.41 16.99 38.33
CA GLU A 214 -14.28 17.91 38.51
C GLU A 214 -12.94 17.27 38.11
N ASN A 215 -12.70 16.04 38.55
CA ASN A 215 -11.48 15.29 38.18
C ASN A 215 -11.41 14.98 36.67
N ALA A 216 -12.59 14.71 36.09
CA ALA A 216 -12.68 14.47 34.63
C ALA A 216 -12.35 15.73 33.82
N LEU A 217 -12.89 16.90 34.26
CA LEU A 217 -12.60 18.18 33.64
C LEU A 217 -11.11 18.55 33.77
N GLN A 218 -10.50 18.34 34.95
CA GLN A 218 -9.08 18.57 35.18
C GLN A 218 -8.22 17.65 34.32
N ALA A 219 -8.62 16.38 34.11
CA ALA A 219 -7.94 15.47 33.25
C ALA A 219 -8.05 15.91 31.78
N ALA A 220 -9.23 16.32 31.34
CA ALA A 220 -9.46 16.83 30.00
C ALA A 220 -8.59 18.08 29.72
N GLU A 221 -8.57 19.04 30.66
CA GLU A 221 -7.74 20.25 30.52
C GLU A 221 -6.25 19.93 30.51
N ARG A 222 -5.78 18.96 31.31
CA ARG A 222 -4.42 18.52 31.30
C ARG A 222 -4.04 17.88 29.96
N ILE A 223 -4.95 17.10 29.35
CA ILE A 223 -4.76 16.53 28.01
C ILE A 223 -4.64 17.65 26.99
N ARG A 224 -5.60 18.58 26.94
CA ARG A 224 -5.60 19.70 26.00
C ARG A 224 -4.33 20.52 26.09
N GLN A 225 -3.92 20.87 27.32
CA GLN A 225 -2.73 21.68 27.57
C GLN A 225 -1.44 20.92 27.15
N ARG A 226 -1.33 19.63 27.45
CA ARG A 226 -0.15 18.84 27.03
C ARG A 226 -0.01 18.73 25.52
N VAL A 227 -1.12 18.61 24.80
CA VAL A 227 -1.07 18.62 23.33
C VAL A 227 -0.64 20.01 22.83
N TYR A 228 -1.20 21.08 23.39
CA TYR A 228 -0.82 22.45 23.06
C TYR A 228 0.69 22.69 23.30
N ASP A 229 1.22 22.18 24.40
CA ASP A 229 2.62 22.35 24.81
C ASP A 229 3.62 21.53 23.99
N LEU A 230 3.17 20.59 23.14
CA LEU A 230 4.02 19.93 22.17
C LEU A 230 4.58 20.90 21.14
N LYS A 231 3.91 22.04 20.93
CA LYS A 231 4.33 23.10 19.98
C LYS A 231 4.62 22.57 18.58
N ILE A 232 3.86 21.55 18.14
CA ILE A 232 3.96 21.04 16.76
C ILE A 232 3.46 22.15 15.83
N PRO A 233 4.28 22.69 14.93
CA PRO A 233 3.89 23.80 14.07
C PRO A 233 2.69 23.46 13.19
N HIS A 234 1.66 24.30 13.19
CA HIS A 234 0.48 24.18 12.35
C HIS A 234 0.01 25.56 11.88
N MET A 235 0.60 26.04 10.78
CA MET A 235 0.31 27.38 10.25
C MET A 235 -1.10 27.54 9.68
N PHE A 236 -1.80 26.42 9.45
CA PHE A 236 -3.16 26.36 8.90
C PHE A 236 -4.21 25.99 9.93
N ASN A 237 -3.91 26.17 11.22
CA ASN A 237 -4.87 25.97 12.31
C ASN A 237 -5.80 27.20 12.47
N GLU A 238 -5.98 27.94 11.40
CA GLU A 238 -6.83 29.12 11.23
C GLU A 238 -7.26 29.77 12.55
N SER A 239 -6.98 30.96 12.85
CA SER A 239 -7.44 31.73 14.01
C SER A 239 -7.39 31.05 15.43
N VAL A 240 -7.08 29.74 15.49
CA VAL A 240 -7.01 28.98 16.76
C VAL A 240 -5.66 29.14 17.43
N ALA A 241 -4.60 28.74 16.72
CA ALA A 241 -3.21 28.78 17.18
C ALA A 241 -2.23 28.56 16.03
N THR A 242 -0.94 28.76 16.26
CA THR A 242 0.14 28.46 15.30
C THR A 242 0.71 27.04 15.46
N ASN A 243 0.12 26.22 16.30
CA ASN A 243 0.50 24.84 16.59
C ASN A 243 -0.73 23.92 16.61
N VAL A 244 -0.46 22.63 16.62
CA VAL A 244 -1.49 21.59 16.75
C VAL A 244 -2.23 21.74 18.07
N THR A 245 -3.57 21.71 17.99
CA THR A 245 -4.49 21.74 19.12
C THR A 245 -5.51 20.62 19.01
N ILE A 246 -6.24 20.37 20.08
CA ILE A 246 -7.35 19.40 20.11
C ILE A 246 -8.59 20.04 20.70
N SER A 247 -9.75 19.62 20.21
CA SER A 247 -11.05 19.87 20.82
C SER A 247 -11.53 18.63 21.54
N ILE A 248 -12.24 18.78 22.65
CA ILE A 248 -12.67 17.70 23.52
C ILE A 248 -14.15 17.83 23.85
N GLY A 249 -14.92 16.77 23.60
CA GLY A 249 -16.28 16.59 24.13
C GLY A 249 -16.24 15.60 25.29
N MET A 250 -16.82 15.98 26.43
CA MET A 250 -16.84 15.19 27.68
C MET A 250 -18.26 14.91 28.13
N THR A 251 -18.54 13.68 28.58
CA THR A 251 -19.84 13.29 29.12
C THR A 251 -19.70 12.24 30.21
N PRO A 252 -20.59 12.21 31.23
CA PRO A 252 -20.64 11.09 32.15
C PRO A 252 -21.14 9.83 31.43
N LEU A 253 -20.59 8.67 31.84
CA LEU A 253 -21.10 7.37 31.42
C LEU A 253 -22.22 6.95 32.39
N VAL A 254 -23.47 6.98 31.93
CA VAL A 254 -24.64 6.61 32.69
C VAL A 254 -25.08 5.20 32.31
N ASP A 255 -25.45 4.39 33.30
CA ASP A 255 -25.98 3.02 33.14
C ASP A 255 -25.08 2.08 32.23
N ALA A 256 -23.81 2.36 32.21
CA ALA A 256 -22.85 1.64 31.34
C ALA A 256 -23.21 1.70 29.83
N ASP A 257 -24.08 2.60 29.39
CA ASP A 257 -24.49 2.79 28.01
C ASP A 257 -23.45 3.64 27.25
N ILE A 258 -22.47 2.94 26.70
CA ILE A 258 -21.37 3.58 25.96
C ILE A 258 -21.85 4.24 24.66
N ASP A 259 -22.83 3.68 23.98
CA ASP A 259 -23.31 4.21 22.71
C ASP A 259 -24.03 5.55 22.90
N SER A 260 -24.83 5.67 23.94
CA SER A 260 -25.48 6.95 24.34
C SER A 260 -24.43 7.97 24.79
N ALA A 261 -23.43 7.55 25.57
CA ALA A 261 -22.35 8.43 26.02
C ALA A 261 -21.53 8.94 24.83
N LEU A 262 -21.18 8.07 23.86
CA LEU A 262 -20.46 8.47 22.64
C LEU A 262 -21.23 9.52 21.84
N LYS A 263 -22.55 9.37 21.67
CA LYS A 263 -23.38 10.37 20.97
C LYS A 263 -23.38 11.72 21.67
N ARG A 264 -23.48 11.73 23.01
CA ARG A 264 -23.43 12.98 23.78
C ARG A 264 -22.06 13.64 23.69
N ALA A 265 -20.98 12.85 23.81
CA ALA A 265 -19.61 13.35 23.68
C ALA A 265 -19.33 13.90 22.28
N ASP A 266 -19.85 13.25 21.23
CA ASP A 266 -19.71 13.69 19.84
C ASP A 266 -20.42 15.04 19.60
N ASN A 267 -21.65 15.21 20.13
CA ASN A 267 -22.36 16.48 20.07
C ASN A 267 -21.57 17.59 20.80
N ALA A 268 -21.04 17.32 21.98
CA ALA A 268 -20.21 18.27 22.72
C ALA A 268 -18.91 18.61 21.95
N LEU A 269 -18.27 17.62 21.33
CA LEU A 269 -17.09 17.84 20.50
C LEU A 269 -17.40 18.70 19.26
N TYR A 270 -18.53 18.43 18.61
CA TYR A 270 -18.98 19.24 17.48
C TYR A 270 -19.21 20.71 17.87
N GLU A 271 -19.87 20.95 19.01
CA GLU A 271 -20.06 22.30 19.54
C GLU A 271 -18.71 22.94 19.91
N ALA A 272 -17.77 22.20 20.51
CA ALA A 272 -16.44 22.70 20.83
C ALA A 272 -15.70 23.18 19.55
N LYS A 273 -15.80 22.43 18.47
CA LYS A 273 -15.23 22.84 17.17
C LYS A 273 -15.89 24.13 16.63
N ASN A 274 -17.21 24.30 16.81
CA ASN A 274 -17.92 25.48 16.35
C ASN A 274 -17.66 26.71 17.22
N MET A 275 -17.37 26.54 18.50
CA MET A 275 -17.08 27.63 19.45
C MET A 275 -15.65 28.17 19.37
N GLY A 276 -14.83 27.70 18.43
CA GLY A 276 -13.48 28.23 18.20
C GLY A 276 -12.36 27.22 18.40
N ARG A 277 -12.68 25.96 18.65
CA ARG A 277 -11.70 24.86 18.81
C ARG A 277 -10.79 25.02 20.02
N ASN A 278 -9.86 24.10 20.24
CA ASN A 278 -8.93 24.10 21.37
C ASN A 278 -9.61 24.30 22.74
N ILE A 279 -10.79 23.75 22.90
CA ILE A 279 -11.62 23.85 24.10
C ILE A 279 -12.24 22.51 24.49
N ILE A 280 -12.77 22.46 25.70
CA ILE A 280 -13.51 21.33 26.26
C ILE A 280 -14.96 21.74 26.47
N LEU A 281 -15.88 20.92 26.01
CA LEU A 281 -17.28 21.05 26.33
C LEU A 281 -17.78 19.79 27.03
N ALA A 282 -18.50 19.98 28.11
CA ALA A 282 -19.20 18.94 28.86
C ALA A 282 -20.68 18.94 28.47
N SER A 283 -21.21 17.73 28.24
CA SER A 283 -22.63 17.48 27.94
C SER A 283 -23.34 16.95 29.18
#